data_9749423b7d0025e1f527497ecdde489b
#
_entry.id   9749423b7d0025e1f527497ecdde489b
#
_cell.length_a   1.000
_cell.length_b   1.000
_cell.length_c   1.000
_cell.angle_alpha   90.00
_cell.angle_beta   90.00
_cell.angle_gamma   90.00
#
_symmetry.space_group_name_H-M   'P 1'
#
loop_
_entity.id
_entity.type
_entity.pdbx_description
1 polymer ?
#
loop_
_entity_poly.entity_id
_entity_poly.type
_entity_poly.pdbx_seq_one_letter_code
_entity_poly.pdbx_strand_id
1 'polypeptide(L)'
;KASFDKANRTSLSSFRGPGLDEGLKIFEKIKKEFGYKVVTDIHESYQAAPAGEVMDILQIPAFLCRQTDLLVAAAKTKAKINIKKGQFLAADAMKHPVEKVLNTRGVSEVSYENSQKAGVWLCERGNTFGYGALVVDMRNLLLLRQYAPVIFDATHSVQIPSTGGTTGGNSSFVPYMARAA
;
A
#
# COMPACT_ATOMS: atom_id res chain seq x y z
N LYS A 1 -2.59 -2.53 -11.12
CA LYS A 1 -1.80 -2.95 -9.96
C LYS A 1 -1.52 -4.44 -10.03
N ALA A 2 -0.27 -4.84 -9.85
CA ALA A 2 0.14 -6.23 -9.70
C ALA A 2 1.26 -6.31 -8.66
N SER A 3 1.64 -7.52 -8.27
CA SER A 3 2.75 -7.77 -7.34
C SER A 3 3.69 -8.79 -7.96
N PHE A 4 4.98 -8.60 -7.80
CA PHE A 4 5.98 -9.59 -8.18
C PHE A 4 6.09 -10.72 -7.15
N ASP A 5 5.65 -10.48 -5.91
CA ASP A 5 5.61 -11.45 -4.82
C ASP A 5 4.38 -11.23 -3.93
N LYS A 6 3.74 -12.31 -3.54
CA LYS A 6 2.67 -12.36 -2.54
C LYS A 6 3.23 -12.86 -1.21
N ALA A 7 4.05 -12.02 -0.54
CA ALA A 7 4.89 -12.40 0.59
C ALA A 7 4.14 -12.96 1.81
N ASN A 8 2.83 -12.66 1.97
CA ASN A 8 2.03 -13.06 3.13
C ASN A 8 0.91 -14.05 2.81
N ARG A 9 1.14 -14.99 1.89
CA ARG A 9 0.19 -16.08 1.62
C ARG A 9 -0.07 -16.92 2.87
N THR A 10 -1.32 -17.38 3.03
CA THR A 10 -1.73 -18.25 4.15
C THR A 10 -1.04 -19.61 4.09
N SER A 11 -0.98 -20.24 2.91
CA SER A 11 -0.31 -21.53 2.72
C SER A 11 1.10 -21.38 2.17
N LEU A 12 2.04 -22.14 2.72
CA LEU A 12 3.42 -22.20 2.24
C LEU A 12 3.52 -22.66 0.79
N SER A 13 2.62 -23.54 0.35
CA SER A 13 2.59 -24.09 -1.02
C SER A 13 1.91 -23.16 -2.03
N SER A 14 1.34 -22.03 -1.61
CA SER A 14 0.69 -21.10 -2.52
C SER A 14 1.68 -20.43 -3.46
N PHE A 15 1.29 -20.28 -4.73
CA PHE A 15 2.09 -19.52 -5.69
C PHE A 15 2.24 -18.08 -5.25
N ARG A 16 3.47 -17.62 -5.14
CA ARG A 16 3.82 -16.28 -4.64
C ARG A 16 3.99 -15.24 -5.74
N GLY A 17 4.34 -15.63 -6.92
CA GLY A 17 4.61 -14.73 -8.05
C GLY A 17 5.92 -15.06 -8.76
N PRO A 18 6.30 -14.27 -9.79
CA PRO A 18 7.51 -14.50 -10.57
C PRO A 18 8.81 -14.10 -9.85
N GLY A 19 8.73 -13.42 -8.71
CA GLY A 19 9.88 -12.82 -8.06
C GLY A 19 10.23 -11.43 -8.60
N LEU A 20 11.22 -10.77 -7.97
CA LEU A 20 11.56 -9.38 -8.23
C LEU A 20 12.02 -9.18 -9.68
N ASP A 21 13.07 -9.84 -10.11
CA ASP A 21 13.73 -9.57 -11.39
C ASP A 21 12.81 -9.83 -12.59
N GLU A 22 12.13 -10.98 -12.60
CA GLU A 22 11.21 -11.30 -13.68
C GLU A 22 9.95 -10.43 -13.63
N GLY A 23 9.46 -10.13 -12.44
CA GLY A 23 8.34 -9.22 -12.25
C GLY A 23 8.62 -7.82 -12.79
N LEU A 24 9.81 -7.27 -12.57
CA LEU A 24 10.20 -5.96 -13.09
C LEU A 24 10.28 -5.95 -14.61
N LYS A 25 10.83 -6.99 -15.26
CA LYS A 25 10.82 -7.12 -16.73
C LYS A 25 9.40 -7.12 -17.29
N ILE A 26 8.47 -7.84 -16.64
CA ILE A 26 7.06 -7.84 -17.04
C ILE A 26 6.47 -6.42 -16.95
N PHE A 27 6.75 -5.67 -15.88
CA PHE A 27 6.26 -4.30 -15.71
C PHE A 27 6.85 -3.36 -16.77
N GLU A 28 8.14 -3.46 -17.08
CA GLU A 28 8.78 -2.68 -18.16
C GLU A 28 8.10 -2.93 -19.50
N LYS A 29 7.83 -4.20 -19.82
CA LYS A 29 7.12 -4.58 -21.05
C LYS A 29 5.73 -3.93 -21.10
N ILE A 30 4.96 -4.00 -20.01
CA ILE A 30 3.63 -3.38 -19.91
C ILE A 30 3.71 -1.86 -20.11
N LYS A 31 4.68 -1.20 -19.49
CA LYS A 31 4.87 0.25 -19.67
C LYS A 31 5.20 0.60 -21.13
N LYS A 32 6.07 -0.18 -21.76
CA LYS A 32 6.48 0.04 -23.16
C LYS A 32 5.33 -0.20 -24.14
N GLU A 33 4.55 -1.26 -23.94
CA GLU A 33 3.49 -1.65 -24.88
C GLU A 33 2.21 -0.82 -24.72
N PHE A 34 1.85 -0.48 -23.49
CA PHE A 34 0.52 0.13 -23.20
C PHE A 34 0.61 1.56 -22.63
N GLY A 35 1.78 2.04 -22.28
CA GLY A 35 1.94 3.37 -21.67
C GLY A 35 1.32 3.49 -20.27
N TYR A 36 0.96 2.38 -19.61
CA TYR A 36 0.29 2.42 -18.32
C TYR A 36 1.24 2.77 -17.20
N LYS A 37 0.74 3.53 -16.23
CA LYS A 37 1.38 3.68 -14.94
C LYS A 37 1.27 2.40 -14.13
N VAL A 38 2.39 1.98 -13.53
CA VAL A 38 2.47 0.70 -12.83
C VAL A 38 2.74 0.88 -11.34
N VAL A 39 2.10 0.03 -10.53
CA VAL A 39 2.26 -0.02 -9.09
C VAL A 39 2.50 -1.45 -8.62
N THR A 40 3.49 -1.63 -7.75
CA THR A 40 3.76 -2.88 -7.04
C THR A 40 3.99 -2.62 -5.56
N ASP A 41 3.79 -3.64 -4.73
CA ASP A 41 4.24 -3.64 -3.34
C ASP A 41 5.69 -4.13 -3.24
N ILE A 42 6.38 -3.65 -2.22
CA ILE A 42 7.70 -4.10 -1.80
C ILE A 42 7.62 -4.60 -0.36
N HIS A 43 8.45 -5.57 0.02
CA HIS A 43 8.39 -6.23 1.32
C HIS A 43 9.70 -6.11 2.11
N GLU A 44 10.80 -5.92 1.40
CA GLU A 44 12.14 -5.81 1.95
C GLU A 44 12.83 -4.55 1.44
N SER A 45 13.70 -3.95 2.25
CA SER A 45 14.34 -2.67 1.92
C SER A 45 15.19 -2.74 0.66
N TYR A 46 15.86 -3.88 0.38
CA TYR A 46 16.69 -4.06 -0.82
C TYR A 46 15.89 -4.07 -2.13
N GLN A 47 14.59 -4.35 -2.07
CA GLN A 47 13.71 -4.36 -3.25
C GLN A 47 13.37 -2.93 -3.72
N ALA A 48 13.49 -1.93 -2.83
CA ALA A 48 13.05 -0.57 -3.12
C ALA A 48 13.80 0.06 -4.29
N ALA A 49 15.14 -0.03 -4.30
CA ALA A 49 15.94 0.59 -5.34
C ALA A 49 15.66 0.01 -6.74
N PRO A 50 15.77 -1.30 -7.00
CA PRO A 50 15.49 -1.86 -8.33
C PRO A 50 14.01 -1.67 -8.74
N ALA A 51 13.07 -1.81 -7.80
CA ALA A 51 11.66 -1.56 -8.12
C ALA A 51 11.40 -0.08 -8.43
N GLY A 52 12.07 0.85 -7.75
CA GLY A 52 11.91 2.29 -7.95
C GLY A 52 12.38 2.81 -9.31
N GLU A 53 13.27 2.08 -10.00
CA GLU A 53 13.69 2.43 -11.36
C GLU A 53 12.59 2.13 -12.40
N VAL A 54 11.78 1.10 -12.18
CA VAL A 54 10.76 0.64 -13.12
C VAL A 54 9.37 1.17 -12.77
N MET A 55 9.03 1.19 -11.49
CA MET A 55 7.67 1.46 -11.02
C MET A 55 7.38 2.94 -10.88
N ASP A 56 6.18 3.36 -11.24
CA ASP A 56 5.71 4.74 -10.98
C ASP A 56 5.30 4.93 -9.53
N ILE A 57 4.84 3.86 -8.88
CA ILE A 57 4.37 3.87 -7.50
C ILE A 57 4.88 2.62 -6.78
N LEU A 58 5.52 2.80 -5.63
CA LEU A 58 5.83 1.74 -4.69
C LEU A 58 4.78 1.72 -3.58
N GLN A 59 4.23 0.55 -3.30
CA GLN A 59 3.28 0.37 -2.23
C GLN A 59 3.94 -0.28 -1.03
N ILE A 60 3.73 0.32 0.15
CA ILE A 60 4.08 -0.28 1.44
C ILE A 60 2.88 -1.08 1.93
N PRO A 61 3.02 -2.40 2.16
CA PRO A 61 1.95 -3.24 2.69
C PRO A 61 1.46 -2.78 4.06
N ALA A 62 0.19 -3.07 4.37
CA ALA A 62 -0.43 -2.65 5.63
C ALA A 62 0.31 -3.19 6.86
N PHE A 63 0.74 -4.45 6.84
CA PHE A 63 1.51 -5.04 7.95
C PHE A 63 2.88 -4.40 8.17
N LEU A 64 3.45 -3.80 7.13
CA LEU A 64 4.79 -3.22 7.12
C LEU A 64 4.78 -1.68 7.19
N CYS A 65 3.62 -1.06 7.37
CA CYS A 65 3.47 0.40 7.32
C CYS A 65 4.28 1.16 8.39
N ARG A 66 4.74 0.49 9.44
CA ARG A 66 5.58 1.07 10.50
C ARG A 66 7.07 0.80 10.33
N GLN A 67 7.49 -0.06 9.40
CA GLN A 67 8.88 -0.48 9.21
C GLN A 67 9.73 0.66 8.68
N THR A 68 10.57 1.23 9.56
CA THR A 68 11.36 2.43 9.26
C THR A 68 12.28 2.22 8.07
N ASP A 69 13.05 1.13 8.04
CA ASP A 69 14.02 0.88 6.99
C ASP A 69 13.37 0.71 5.61
N LEU A 70 12.20 0.05 5.57
CA LEU A 70 11.43 -0.12 4.34
C LEU A 70 10.90 1.24 3.83
N LEU A 71 10.34 2.05 4.72
CA LEU A 71 9.84 3.39 4.39
C LEU A 71 10.97 4.31 3.89
N VAL A 72 12.12 4.31 4.56
CA VAL A 72 13.30 5.08 4.17
C VAL A 72 13.85 4.61 2.83
N ALA A 73 13.97 3.30 2.63
CA ALA A 73 14.44 2.74 1.35
C ALA A 73 13.51 3.15 0.19
N ALA A 74 12.20 3.02 0.37
CA ALA A 74 11.22 3.46 -0.61
C ALA A 74 11.30 4.97 -0.88
N ALA A 75 11.43 5.78 0.18
CA ALA A 75 11.50 7.25 0.08
C ALA A 75 12.70 7.75 -0.72
N LYS A 76 13.83 7.03 -0.72
CA LYS A 76 15.03 7.35 -1.50
C LYS A 76 14.84 7.18 -3.01
N THR A 77 13.79 6.51 -3.46
CA THR A 77 13.47 6.35 -4.88
C THR A 77 12.71 7.55 -5.44
N LYS A 78 12.65 7.66 -6.77
CA LYS A 78 11.83 8.67 -7.46
C LYS A 78 10.35 8.31 -7.55
N ALA A 79 9.99 7.06 -7.27
CA ALA A 79 8.61 6.60 -7.32
C ALA A 79 7.73 7.30 -6.27
N LYS A 80 6.44 7.42 -6.56
CA LYS A 80 5.46 7.81 -5.54
C LYS A 80 5.32 6.67 -4.53
N ILE A 81 5.06 7.02 -3.27
CA ILE A 81 4.92 6.05 -2.19
C ILE A 81 3.48 5.99 -1.73
N ASN A 82 2.86 4.83 -1.86
CA ASN A 82 1.51 4.55 -1.35
C ASN A 82 1.61 3.69 -0.10
N ILE A 83 1.30 4.26 1.07
CA ILE A 83 1.40 3.56 2.37
C ILE A 83 0.01 3.06 2.75
N LYS A 84 -0.17 1.74 2.77
CA LYS A 84 -1.43 1.13 3.23
C LYS A 84 -1.51 1.23 4.75
N LYS A 85 -2.63 1.76 5.25
CA LYS A 85 -2.87 1.82 6.69
C LYS A 85 -2.93 0.41 7.28
N GLY A 86 -2.17 0.18 8.34
CA GLY A 86 -2.29 -1.04 9.12
C GLY A 86 -3.70 -1.16 9.73
N GLN A 87 -4.31 -2.35 9.61
CA GLN A 87 -5.64 -2.59 10.17
C GLN A 87 -5.67 -2.52 11.71
N PHE A 88 -4.51 -2.52 12.34
CA PHE A 88 -4.29 -2.38 13.79
C PHE A 88 -4.00 -0.93 14.23
N LEU A 89 -3.99 0.05 13.30
CA LEU A 89 -3.68 1.44 13.59
C LEU A 89 -4.91 2.34 13.47
N ALA A 90 -5.00 3.30 14.39
CA ALA A 90 -5.86 4.45 14.22
C ALA A 90 -5.36 5.34 13.05
N ALA A 91 -6.26 6.11 12.45
CA ALA A 91 -5.92 7.01 11.35
C ALA A 91 -4.81 8.00 11.71
N ASP A 92 -4.88 8.59 12.90
CA ASP A 92 -3.90 9.59 13.36
C ASP A 92 -2.47 9.03 13.49
N ALA A 93 -2.33 7.74 13.79
CA ALA A 93 -1.02 7.09 13.86
C ALA A 93 -0.33 7.01 12.49
N MET A 94 -1.07 7.19 11.39
CA MET A 94 -0.49 7.20 10.04
C MET A 94 0.30 8.48 9.72
N LYS A 95 0.22 9.50 10.56
CA LYS A 95 1.12 10.66 10.50
C LYS A 95 2.59 10.22 10.53
N HIS A 96 2.94 9.27 11.39
CA HIS A 96 4.33 8.86 11.59
C HIS A 96 4.97 8.16 10.38
N PRO A 97 4.33 7.20 9.68
CA PRO A 97 4.88 6.69 8.44
C PRO A 97 5.06 7.77 7.36
N VAL A 98 4.11 8.70 7.24
CA VAL A 98 4.22 9.84 6.32
C VAL A 98 5.43 10.71 6.67
N GLU A 99 5.59 11.06 7.94
CA GLU A 99 6.71 11.85 8.46
C GLU A 99 8.08 11.23 8.11
N LYS A 100 8.22 9.90 8.26
CA LYS A 100 9.47 9.20 7.90
C LYS A 100 9.81 9.36 6.42
N VAL A 101 8.82 9.23 5.54
CA VAL A 101 9.01 9.39 4.10
C VAL A 101 9.33 10.84 3.75
N LEU A 102 8.59 11.81 4.29
CA LEU A 102 8.79 13.22 4.04
C LEU A 102 10.16 13.68 4.53
N ASN A 103 10.56 13.35 5.76
CA ASN A 103 11.86 13.70 6.31
C ASN A 103 13.01 13.12 5.48
N THR A 104 12.88 11.89 5.00
CA THR A 104 13.86 11.28 4.09
C THR A 104 13.97 12.05 2.77
N ARG A 105 12.88 12.69 2.32
CA ARG A 105 12.82 13.56 1.12
C ARG A 105 13.14 15.02 1.40
N GLY A 106 13.59 15.36 2.61
CA GLY A 106 13.97 16.72 3.00
C GLY A 106 12.79 17.65 3.32
N VAL A 107 11.61 17.09 3.60
CA VAL A 107 10.40 17.84 3.96
C VAL A 107 10.06 17.58 5.42
N SER A 108 10.11 18.61 6.27
CA SER A 108 9.95 18.48 7.73
C SER A 108 8.50 18.53 8.21
N GLU A 109 7.63 19.18 7.46
CA GLU A 109 6.22 19.38 7.86
C GLU A 109 5.31 18.37 7.19
N VAL A 110 4.50 17.67 8.00
CA VAL A 110 3.47 16.75 7.54
C VAL A 110 2.19 17.54 7.26
N SER A 111 1.83 17.67 5.98
CA SER A 111 0.58 18.23 5.51
C SER A 111 0.13 17.54 4.22
N TYR A 112 -1.14 17.73 3.84
CA TYR A 112 -1.67 17.23 2.58
C TYR A 112 -0.84 17.75 1.38
N GLU A 113 -0.58 19.06 1.35
CA GLU A 113 0.11 19.73 0.26
C GLU A 113 1.56 19.26 0.12
N ASN A 114 2.28 19.14 1.23
CA ASN A 114 3.66 18.65 1.24
C ASN A 114 3.72 17.18 0.82
N SER A 115 2.81 16.35 1.30
CA SER A 115 2.71 14.95 0.90
C SER A 115 2.37 14.80 -0.58
N GLN A 116 1.44 15.60 -1.08
CA GLN A 116 1.07 15.59 -2.50
C GLN A 116 2.26 15.96 -3.40
N LYS A 117 2.97 17.04 -3.06
CA LYS A 117 4.18 17.49 -3.78
C LYS A 117 5.29 16.45 -3.72
N ALA A 118 5.51 15.86 -2.55
CA ALA A 118 6.50 14.82 -2.34
C ALA A 118 6.08 13.45 -2.90
N GLY A 119 4.85 13.29 -3.42
CA GLY A 119 4.36 12.04 -3.97
C GLY A 119 4.12 10.95 -2.93
N VAL A 120 3.64 11.34 -1.74
CA VAL A 120 3.29 10.42 -0.65
C VAL A 120 1.77 10.31 -0.55
N TRP A 121 1.25 9.09 -0.55
CA TRP A 121 -0.17 8.80 -0.44
C TRP A 121 -0.44 7.84 0.70
N LEU A 122 -1.62 7.92 1.30
CA LEU A 122 -2.14 6.96 2.27
C LEU A 122 -3.26 6.13 1.66
N CYS A 123 -3.39 4.88 2.08
CA CYS A 123 -4.43 4.00 1.61
C CYS A 123 -5.23 3.41 2.78
N GLU A 124 -6.50 3.80 2.90
CA GLU A 124 -7.46 3.17 3.82
C GLU A 124 -7.89 1.81 3.27
N ARG A 125 -7.96 0.79 4.12
CA ARG A 125 -8.30 -0.59 3.76
C ARG A 125 -9.07 -1.35 4.86
N GLY A 126 -9.56 -0.65 5.86
CA GLY A 126 -10.28 -1.22 7.01
C GLY A 126 -9.41 -1.51 8.22
N ASN A 127 -10.07 -1.67 9.34
CA ASN A 127 -9.51 -2.01 10.63
C ASN A 127 -9.95 -3.43 11.04
N THR A 128 -9.12 -4.09 11.83
CA THR A 128 -9.50 -5.34 12.48
C THR A 128 -10.60 -5.07 13.52
N PHE A 129 -11.65 -5.87 13.47
CA PHE A 129 -12.70 -5.90 14.47
C PHE A 129 -12.93 -7.35 14.91
N GLY A 130 -12.44 -7.70 16.10
CA GLY A 130 -12.41 -9.09 16.54
C GLY A 130 -11.44 -9.94 15.72
N TYR A 131 -11.81 -11.18 15.44
CA TYR A 131 -10.94 -12.17 14.78
C TYR A 131 -11.27 -12.45 13.31
N GLY A 132 -12.29 -11.86 12.75
CA GLY A 132 -12.75 -12.19 11.40
C GLY A 132 -12.93 -10.98 10.50
N ALA A 133 -14.03 -10.29 10.65
CA ALA A 133 -14.40 -9.20 9.77
C ALA A 133 -13.50 -7.96 9.94
N LEU A 134 -13.30 -7.26 8.83
CA LEU A 134 -12.76 -5.91 8.85
C LEU A 134 -13.90 -4.89 8.84
N VAL A 135 -13.67 -3.74 9.47
CA VAL A 135 -14.62 -2.63 9.50
C VAL A 135 -13.93 -1.37 8.97
N VAL A 136 -14.61 -0.66 8.09
CA VAL A 136 -14.15 0.65 7.62
C VAL A 136 -14.88 1.74 8.39
N ASP A 137 -14.14 2.54 9.12
CA ASP A 137 -14.64 3.82 9.61
C ASP A 137 -14.43 4.86 8.49
N MET A 138 -15.52 5.25 7.83
CA MET A 138 -15.46 6.20 6.71
C MET A 138 -14.92 7.58 7.11
N ARG A 139 -14.96 7.94 8.39
CA ARG A 139 -14.32 9.16 8.92
C ARG A 139 -12.80 9.15 8.73
N ASN A 140 -12.20 7.96 8.66
CA ASN A 140 -10.76 7.81 8.41
C ASN A 140 -10.33 8.47 7.10
N LEU A 141 -11.21 8.56 6.10
CA LEU A 141 -10.88 9.22 4.83
C LEU A 141 -10.56 10.70 5.05
N LEU A 142 -11.34 11.38 5.89
CA LEU A 142 -11.08 12.78 6.27
C LEU A 142 -9.86 12.90 7.21
N LEU A 143 -9.73 12.01 8.19
CA LEU A 143 -8.63 12.05 9.15
C LEU A 143 -7.28 11.83 8.45
N LEU A 144 -7.17 10.84 7.58
CA LEU A 144 -5.97 10.54 6.82
C LEU A 144 -5.61 11.67 5.84
N ARG A 145 -6.64 12.33 5.27
CA ARG A 145 -6.45 13.43 4.31
C ARG A 145 -5.76 14.65 4.90
N GLN A 146 -5.74 14.80 6.22
CA GLN A 146 -4.96 15.85 6.88
C GLN A 146 -3.45 15.66 6.66
N TYR A 147 -3.00 14.44 6.44
CA TYR A 147 -1.59 14.10 6.32
C TYR A 147 -1.13 13.87 4.88
N ALA A 148 -1.98 13.32 4.01
CA ALA A 148 -1.65 13.00 2.63
C ALA A 148 -2.90 12.77 1.77
N PRO A 149 -2.79 12.79 0.42
CA PRO A 149 -3.83 12.28 -0.46
C PRO A 149 -4.20 10.84 -0.12
N VAL A 150 -5.51 10.52 -0.14
CA VAL A 150 -6.03 9.23 0.32
C VAL A 150 -6.55 8.40 -0.84
N ILE A 151 -6.17 7.14 -0.86
CA ILE A 151 -6.72 6.08 -1.70
C ILE A 151 -7.61 5.20 -0.82
N PHE A 152 -8.77 4.80 -1.30
CA PHE A 152 -9.61 3.81 -0.65
C PHE A 152 -9.52 2.46 -1.37
N ASP A 153 -9.07 1.43 -0.64
CA ASP A 153 -9.00 0.05 -1.14
C ASP A 153 -10.27 -0.71 -0.75
N ALA A 154 -11.32 -0.56 -1.55
CA ALA A 154 -12.62 -1.19 -1.32
C ALA A 154 -12.55 -2.73 -1.35
N THR A 155 -11.58 -3.30 -2.05
CA THR A 155 -11.41 -4.76 -2.16
C THR A 155 -10.88 -5.37 -0.86
N HIS A 156 -9.79 -4.81 -0.32
CA HIS A 156 -9.24 -5.31 0.94
C HIS A 156 -10.09 -4.93 2.15
N SER A 157 -10.92 -3.91 2.06
CA SER A 157 -11.83 -3.51 3.16
C SER A 157 -12.91 -4.54 3.46
N VAL A 158 -13.22 -5.41 2.51
CA VAL A 158 -14.21 -6.51 2.64
C VAL A 158 -13.57 -7.89 2.71
N GLN A 159 -12.28 -7.93 2.99
CA GLN A 159 -11.52 -9.16 3.15
C GLN A 159 -11.90 -9.86 4.46
N ILE A 160 -11.93 -11.20 4.44
CA ILE A 160 -12.07 -12.04 5.62
C ILE A 160 -10.73 -12.77 5.79
N PRO A 161 -9.86 -12.28 6.69
CA PRO A 161 -8.52 -12.84 6.84
C PRO A 161 -8.55 -14.28 7.35
N SER A 162 -7.74 -15.15 6.71
CA SER A 162 -7.40 -16.51 7.21
C SER A 162 -8.59 -17.47 7.43
N THR A 163 -9.74 -17.25 6.82
CA THR A 163 -10.89 -18.15 6.94
C THR A 163 -10.77 -19.27 5.90
N GLY A 164 -10.77 -20.53 6.33
CA GLY A 164 -10.78 -21.69 5.44
C GLY A 164 -9.46 -21.97 4.71
N GLY A 165 -8.28 -21.63 5.29
CA GLY A 165 -6.97 -21.95 4.72
C GLY A 165 -6.52 -21.08 3.55
N THR A 166 -7.39 -20.20 3.05
CA THR A 166 -7.07 -19.21 2.01
C THR A 166 -7.61 -17.85 2.40
N THR A 167 -6.90 -16.81 1.98
CA THR A 167 -7.40 -15.43 2.16
C THR A 167 -8.54 -15.18 1.19
N GLY A 168 -9.72 -14.93 1.72
CA GLY A 168 -10.93 -14.64 0.97
C GLY A 168 -11.56 -13.31 1.37
N GLY A 169 -12.76 -13.04 0.84
CA GLY A 169 -13.56 -11.88 1.18
C GLY A 169 -14.91 -11.93 0.46
N ASN A 170 -15.82 -11.05 0.84
CA ASN A 170 -17.11 -10.94 0.17
C ASN A 170 -17.08 -9.84 -0.89
N SER A 171 -16.75 -10.20 -2.12
CA SER A 171 -16.62 -9.26 -3.24
C SER A 171 -17.94 -8.56 -3.61
N SER A 172 -19.11 -9.09 -3.20
CA SER A 172 -20.41 -8.45 -3.45
C SER A 172 -20.53 -7.07 -2.79
N PHE A 173 -19.78 -6.82 -1.71
CA PHE A 173 -19.78 -5.54 -1.02
C PHE A 173 -18.88 -4.49 -1.67
N VAL A 174 -17.93 -4.88 -2.53
CA VAL A 174 -16.95 -3.94 -3.13
C VAL A 174 -17.62 -2.74 -3.83
N PRO A 175 -18.66 -2.90 -4.67
CA PRO A 175 -19.32 -1.76 -5.31
C PRO A 175 -19.97 -0.80 -4.33
N TYR A 176 -20.52 -1.32 -3.24
CA TYR A 176 -21.16 -0.49 -2.21
C TYR A 176 -20.12 0.31 -1.43
N MET A 177 -19.03 -0.34 -1.02
CA MET A 177 -17.93 0.32 -0.32
C MET A 177 -17.26 1.38 -1.19
N ALA A 178 -17.06 1.10 -2.46
CA ALA A 178 -16.47 2.06 -3.40
C ALA A 178 -17.36 3.28 -3.66
N ARG A 179 -18.69 3.13 -3.57
CA ARG A 179 -19.62 4.27 -3.71
C ARG A 179 -19.74 5.10 -2.44
N ALA A 180 -19.46 4.51 -1.28
CA ALA A 180 -19.56 5.20 0.00
C ALA A 180 -18.32 6.07 0.29
N ALA A 181 -17.20 5.81 -0.40
CA ALA A 181 -15.97 6.57 -0.28
C ALA A 181 -15.91 7.75 -1.26
#